data_188ae133866b56e384c6fd1f037c847f
#
_entry.id   188ae133866b56e384c6fd1f037c847f
#
_cell.length_a   1.000
_cell.length_b   1.000
_cell.length_c   1.000
_cell.angle_alpha   90.00
_cell.angle_beta   90.00
_cell.angle_gamma   90.00
#
_symmetry.space_group_name_H-M   'P 1'
#
loop_
_entity.id
_entity.type
_entity.pdbx_description
1 polymer ?
#
loop_
_entity_poly.entity_id
_entity_poly.type
_entity_poly.pdbx_seq_one_letter_code
_entity_poly.pdbx_strand_id
1 'polypeptide(L)'
;MKNIMYYNYKDLIEEHLLDFLPEIDHKSITLYEAMKYSLSSGGKRIRPVLMLVACDFAGGDINSALPYACAAEYIHTYSLIHDDLPAMDNDDLRRGMPTSHKVYGDAIAILAGDGLLTSAFEAMNKDMLLYLDTPELLNRRVRASYE
;
A
#
# COMPACT_ATOMS: atom_id res chain seq x y z
N MET A 1 -2.91 -6.65 26.62
CA MET A 1 -1.97 -7.27 25.68
C MET A 1 -2.42 -7.22 24.21
N LYS A 2 -3.65 -7.63 23.83
CA LYS A 2 -4.11 -7.63 22.41
C LYS A 2 -4.07 -6.26 21.72
N ASN A 3 -4.35 -5.15 22.42
CA ASN A 3 -4.31 -3.80 21.82
C ASN A 3 -2.87 -3.30 21.53
N ILE A 4 -1.89 -3.65 22.37
CA ILE A 4 -0.51 -3.20 22.21
C ILE A 4 0.11 -3.76 20.91
N MET A 5 -0.10 -5.04 20.62
CA MET A 5 0.41 -5.67 19.41
C MET A 5 -0.16 -5.05 18.12
N TYR A 6 -1.47 -4.76 18.09
CA TYR A 6 -2.08 -4.06 16.96
C TYR A 6 -1.47 -2.68 16.72
N TYR A 7 -1.28 -1.89 17.76
CA TYR A 7 -0.68 -0.56 17.64
C TYR A 7 0.77 -0.63 17.19
N ASN A 8 1.57 -1.56 17.69
CA ASN A 8 2.95 -1.74 17.27
C ASN A 8 3.05 -2.07 15.76
N TYR A 9 2.20 -2.97 15.25
CA TYR A 9 2.21 -3.29 13.81
C TYR A 9 1.63 -2.15 12.97
N LYS A 10 0.62 -1.44 13.46
CA LYS A 10 0.11 -0.27 12.78
C LYS A 10 1.18 0.82 12.66
N ASP A 11 1.89 1.11 13.74
CA ASP A 11 2.95 2.12 13.76
C ASP A 11 4.09 1.72 12.80
N LEU A 12 4.47 0.44 12.77
CA LEU A 12 5.45 -0.09 11.84
C LEU A 12 5.00 0.08 10.36
N ILE A 13 3.73 -0.18 10.07
CA ILE A 13 3.18 0.06 8.72
C ILE A 13 3.20 1.55 8.37
N GLU A 14 2.78 2.44 9.27
CA GLU A 14 2.78 3.89 9.01
C GLU A 14 4.21 4.43 8.78
N GLU A 15 5.20 3.90 9.50
CA GLU A 15 6.62 4.24 9.33
C GLU A 15 7.14 3.87 7.93
N HIS A 16 6.76 2.69 7.43
CA HIS A 16 7.30 2.15 6.17
C HIS A 16 6.37 2.30 4.96
N LEU A 17 5.16 2.85 5.15
CA LEU A 17 4.13 2.89 4.11
C LEU A 17 4.57 3.61 2.83
N LEU A 18 5.49 4.56 2.92
CA LEU A 18 5.97 5.32 1.76
C LEU A 18 7.29 4.80 1.18
N ASP A 19 8.00 3.91 1.89
CA ASP A 19 9.35 3.45 1.50
C ASP A 19 9.35 2.59 0.22
N PHE A 20 8.21 1.97 -0.08
CA PHE A 20 8.05 1.09 -1.23
C PHE A 20 7.42 1.79 -2.44
N LEU A 21 7.14 3.10 -2.36
CA LEU A 21 6.74 3.87 -3.53
C LEU A 21 7.92 4.03 -4.49
N PRO A 22 7.65 4.16 -5.80
CA PRO A 22 8.70 4.37 -6.79
C PRO A 22 9.47 5.68 -6.53
N GLU A 23 10.74 5.72 -6.94
CA GLU A 23 11.52 6.95 -6.95
C GLU A 23 10.89 7.98 -7.90
N ILE A 24 10.94 9.26 -7.51
CA ILE A 24 10.26 10.34 -8.23
C ILE A 24 11.16 10.87 -9.36
N ASP A 25 10.63 10.87 -10.59
CA ASP A 25 11.09 11.78 -11.62
C ASP A 25 10.37 13.14 -11.45
N HIS A 26 11.10 14.25 -11.61
CA HIS A 26 10.58 15.62 -11.52
C HIS A 26 9.34 15.88 -12.40
N LYS A 27 9.15 15.10 -13.47
CA LYS A 27 8.00 15.21 -14.37
C LYS A 27 6.71 14.62 -13.79
N SER A 28 6.80 13.76 -12.78
CA SER A 28 5.67 13.00 -12.20
C SER A 28 5.33 13.45 -10.78
N ILE A 29 5.84 14.60 -10.34
CA ILE A 29 5.71 15.05 -8.94
C ILE A 29 4.26 15.16 -8.49
N THR A 30 3.36 15.71 -9.33
CA THR A 30 1.93 15.85 -8.98
C THR A 30 1.25 14.49 -8.78
N LEU A 31 1.59 13.51 -9.61
CA LEU A 31 1.07 12.16 -9.48
C LEU A 31 1.54 11.51 -8.17
N TYR A 32 2.82 11.62 -7.87
CA TYR A 32 3.37 11.09 -6.63
C TYR A 32 2.74 11.74 -5.39
N GLU A 33 2.57 13.07 -5.40
CA GLU A 33 1.93 13.79 -4.30
C GLU A 33 0.47 13.34 -4.12
N ALA A 34 -0.27 13.05 -5.18
CA ALA A 34 -1.63 12.54 -5.11
C ALA A 34 -1.68 11.11 -4.52
N MET A 35 -0.73 10.24 -4.90
CA MET A 35 -0.58 8.90 -4.32
C MET A 35 -0.27 8.98 -2.82
N LYS A 36 0.73 9.78 -2.46
CA LYS A 36 1.15 10.02 -1.08
C LYS A 36 0.03 10.62 -0.22
N TYR A 37 -0.69 11.61 -0.76
CA TYR A 37 -1.84 12.23 -0.09
C TYR A 37 -2.87 11.19 0.34
N SER A 38 -3.25 10.31 -0.58
CA SER A 38 -4.25 9.28 -0.32
C SER A 38 -3.77 8.22 0.67
N LEU A 39 -2.51 7.79 0.58
CA LEU A 39 -1.89 6.87 1.54
C LEU A 39 -1.80 7.48 2.94
N SER A 40 -1.44 8.77 3.04
CA SER A 40 -1.24 9.48 4.30
C SER A 40 -2.55 9.95 4.95
N SER A 41 -3.71 9.74 4.32
CA SER A 41 -5.02 10.12 4.86
C SER A 41 -5.43 9.35 6.14
N GLY A 42 -4.55 8.52 6.67
CA GLY A 42 -4.74 7.71 7.86
C GLY A 42 -5.57 6.45 7.59
N GLY A 43 -6.09 5.85 8.65
CA GLY A 43 -6.92 4.65 8.57
C GLY A 43 -6.62 3.62 9.65
N LYS A 44 -7.39 2.53 9.65
CA LYS A 44 -7.22 1.45 10.62
C LYS A 44 -6.10 0.48 10.24
N ARG A 45 -5.62 0.49 9.00
CA ARG A 45 -4.57 -0.42 8.49
C ARG A 45 -4.82 -1.90 8.81
N ILE A 46 -6.08 -2.32 8.77
CA ILE A 46 -6.44 -3.69 9.19
C ILE A 46 -5.79 -4.74 8.29
N ARG A 47 -5.79 -4.54 6.97
CA ARG A 47 -5.23 -5.51 6.01
C ARG A 47 -3.74 -5.75 6.23
N PRO A 48 -2.87 -4.72 6.20
CA PRO A 48 -1.46 -4.91 6.43
C PRO A 48 -1.16 -5.44 7.85
N VAL A 49 -1.88 -4.99 8.88
CA VAL A 49 -1.69 -5.50 10.25
C VAL A 49 -2.03 -6.98 10.34
N LEU A 50 -3.11 -7.45 9.71
CA LEU A 50 -3.45 -8.87 9.68
C LEU A 50 -2.37 -9.71 8.98
N MET A 51 -1.75 -9.19 7.91
CA MET A 51 -0.64 -9.88 7.24
C MET A 51 0.57 -10.02 8.17
N LEU A 52 0.96 -8.95 8.89
CA LEU A 52 2.06 -9.01 9.85
C LEU A 52 1.76 -9.95 11.01
N VAL A 53 0.53 -9.92 11.55
CA VAL A 53 0.09 -10.85 12.60
C VAL A 53 0.15 -12.30 12.13
N ALA A 54 -0.28 -12.59 10.90
CA ALA A 54 -0.23 -13.93 10.33
C ALA A 54 1.22 -14.41 10.12
N CYS A 55 2.10 -13.51 9.66
CA CYS A 55 3.52 -13.79 9.50
C CYS A 55 4.17 -14.13 10.85
N ASP A 56 3.95 -13.30 11.88
CA ASP A 56 4.47 -13.50 13.23
C ASP A 56 3.95 -14.80 13.86
N PHE A 57 2.64 -15.05 13.73
CA PHE A 57 2.02 -16.29 14.21
C PHE A 57 2.62 -17.55 13.58
N ALA A 58 2.98 -17.46 12.29
CA ALA A 58 3.66 -18.54 11.56
C ALA A 58 5.17 -18.66 11.87
N GLY A 59 5.72 -17.80 12.74
CA GLY A 59 7.16 -17.75 13.06
C GLY A 59 8.01 -17.16 11.93
N GLY A 60 7.41 -16.34 11.05
CA GLY A 60 8.11 -15.66 9.96
C GLY A 60 8.80 -14.37 10.42
N ASP A 61 9.69 -13.85 9.57
CA ASP A 61 10.29 -12.53 9.77
C ASP A 61 9.35 -11.43 9.29
N ILE A 62 8.93 -10.56 10.21
CA ILE A 62 8.00 -9.45 9.96
C ILE A 62 8.57 -8.47 8.93
N ASN A 63 9.88 -8.20 8.96
CA ASN A 63 10.50 -7.29 8.00
C ASN A 63 10.39 -7.81 6.56
N SER A 64 10.45 -9.11 6.37
CA SER A 64 10.27 -9.73 5.06
C SER A 64 8.80 -9.71 4.59
N ALA A 65 7.83 -9.49 5.47
CA ALA A 65 6.41 -9.34 5.12
C ALA A 65 6.00 -7.88 4.85
N LEU A 66 6.81 -6.90 5.24
CA LEU A 66 6.50 -5.47 5.10
C LEU A 66 6.19 -5.04 3.66
N PRO A 67 6.97 -5.42 2.61
CA PRO A 67 6.65 -5.05 1.24
C PRO A 67 5.26 -5.52 0.81
N TYR A 68 4.86 -6.73 1.20
CA TYR A 68 3.56 -7.32 0.90
C TYR A 68 2.44 -6.66 1.70
N ALA A 69 2.69 -6.35 2.96
CA ALA A 69 1.73 -5.65 3.82
C ALA A 69 1.46 -4.23 3.29
N CYS A 70 2.50 -3.48 2.91
CA CYS A 70 2.35 -2.16 2.30
C CYS A 70 1.68 -2.25 0.93
N ALA A 71 2.01 -3.25 0.10
CA ALA A 71 1.36 -3.51 -1.17
C ALA A 71 -0.15 -3.75 -1.02
N ALA A 72 -0.57 -4.52 -0.01
CA ALA A 72 -2.00 -4.72 0.28
C ALA A 72 -2.72 -3.42 0.65
N GLU A 73 -2.05 -2.49 1.36
CA GLU A 73 -2.62 -1.17 1.64
C GLU A 73 -2.63 -0.27 0.40
N TYR A 74 -1.65 -0.39 -0.51
CA TYR A 74 -1.67 0.32 -1.81
C TYR A 74 -2.88 -0.12 -2.65
N ILE A 75 -3.10 -1.43 -2.76
CA ILE A 75 -4.27 -1.99 -3.47
C ILE A 75 -5.57 -1.53 -2.82
N HIS A 76 -5.65 -1.49 -1.49
CA HIS A 76 -6.81 -0.96 -0.80
C HIS A 76 -7.01 0.55 -1.05
N THR A 77 -5.94 1.34 -1.01
CA THR A 77 -6.02 2.79 -1.21
C THR A 77 -6.39 3.13 -2.65
N TYR A 78 -5.83 2.42 -3.64
CA TYR A 78 -6.24 2.60 -5.04
C TYR A 78 -7.74 2.40 -5.21
N SER A 79 -8.30 1.32 -4.63
CA SER A 79 -9.74 1.05 -4.76
C SER A 79 -10.60 2.17 -4.16
N LEU A 80 -10.17 2.74 -3.02
CA LEU A 80 -10.86 3.87 -2.40
C LEU A 80 -10.80 5.14 -3.25
N ILE A 81 -9.64 5.43 -3.89
CA ILE A 81 -9.52 6.59 -4.79
C ILE A 81 -10.48 6.45 -5.96
N HIS A 82 -10.59 5.26 -6.55
CA HIS A 82 -11.46 5.02 -7.70
C HIS A 82 -12.94 4.98 -7.30
N ASP A 83 -13.28 4.41 -6.14
CA ASP A 83 -14.65 4.42 -5.61
C ASP A 83 -15.16 5.85 -5.38
N ASP A 84 -14.28 6.77 -4.92
CA ASP A 84 -14.64 8.16 -4.65
C ASP A 84 -14.88 9.02 -5.90
N LEU A 85 -14.49 8.56 -7.10
CA LEU A 85 -14.61 9.34 -8.34
C LEU A 85 -16.07 9.69 -8.67
N PRO A 86 -16.31 10.81 -9.41
CA PRO A 86 -17.65 11.23 -9.82
C PRO A 86 -18.41 10.19 -10.65
N ALA A 87 -17.71 9.30 -11.33
CA ALA A 87 -18.30 8.21 -12.12
C ALA A 87 -18.68 6.99 -11.27
N MET A 88 -18.32 6.96 -9.99
CA MET A 88 -18.58 5.89 -9.02
C MET A 88 -19.46 6.45 -7.88
N ASP A 89 -18.95 6.49 -6.64
CA ASP A 89 -19.74 6.92 -5.47
C ASP A 89 -19.85 8.46 -5.36
N ASN A 90 -18.96 9.19 -6.04
CA ASN A 90 -18.89 10.68 -6.05
C ASN A 90 -18.79 11.27 -4.63
N ASP A 91 -17.93 10.72 -3.80
CA ASP A 91 -17.72 11.17 -2.44
C ASP A 91 -16.82 12.40 -2.38
N ASP A 92 -17.25 13.43 -1.65
CA ASP A 92 -16.47 14.66 -1.45
C ASP A 92 -15.40 14.50 -0.37
N LEU A 93 -15.64 13.65 0.63
CA LEU A 93 -14.78 13.47 1.79
C LEU A 93 -14.54 11.99 2.09
N ARG A 94 -13.30 11.66 2.44
CA ARG A 94 -12.91 10.35 2.98
C ARG A 94 -12.07 10.51 4.24
N ARG A 95 -12.48 9.84 5.31
CA ARG A 95 -11.83 9.95 6.63
C ARG A 95 -11.73 11.41 7.14
N GLY A 96 -12.68 12.26 6.75
CA GLY A 96 -12.72 13.67 7.13
C GLY A 96 -11.83 14.60 6.29
N MET A 97 -11.14 14.08 5.28
CA MET A 97 -10.34 14.85 4.32
C MET A 97 -11.00 14.86 2.94
N PRO A 98 -10.81 15.91 2.13
CA PRO A 98 -11.25 15.92 0.73
C PRO A 98 -10.70 14.69 -0.02
N THR A 99 -11.52 14.12 -0.90
CA THR A 99 -11.10 12.99 -1.73
C THR A 99 -10.06 13.41 -2.77
N SER A 100 -9.29 12.47 -3.29
CA SER A 100 -8.18 12.75 -4.21
C SER A 100 -8.63 13.56 -5.43
N HIS A 101 -9.81 13.24 -6.00
CA HIS A 101 -10.32 13.97 -7.17
C HIS A 101 -10.75 15.41 -6.85
N LYS A 102 -11.12 15.72 -5.60
CA LYS A 102 -11.42 17.10 -5.17
C LYS A 102 -10.16 17.94 -5.02
N VAL A 103 -9.02 17.33 -4.69
CA VAL A 103 -7.74 18.05 -4.48
C VAL A 103 -6.95 18.16 -5.78
N TYR A 104 -6.88 17.08 -6.57
CA TYR A 104 -5.99 16.97 -7.73
C TYR A 104 -6.72 16.91 -9.08
N GLY A 105 -8.05 16.84 -9.06
CA GLY A 105 -8.89 16.62 -10.24
C GLY A 105 -8.99 15.15 -10.65
N ASP A 106 -10.02 14.83 -11.43
CA ASP A 106 -10.39 13.45 -11.77
C ASP A 106 -9.26 12.69 -12.49
N ALA A 107 -8.61 13.34 -13.46
CA ALA A 107 -7.55 12.69 -14.26
C ALA A 107 -6.35 12.26 -13.40
N ILE A 108 -5.89 13.14 -12.48
CA ILE A 108 -4.79 12.81 -11.58
C ILE A 108 -5.22 11.78 -10.55
N ALA A 109 -6.45 11.83 -10.05
CA ALA A 109 -6.96 10.82 -9.13
C ALA A 109 -7.03 9.43 -9.77
N ILE A 110 -7.49 9.31 -11.01
CA ILE A 110 -7.48 8.05 -11.76
C ILE A 110 -6.05 7.50 -11.85
N LEU A 111 -5.12 8.35 -12.32
CA LEU A 111 -3.71 7.95 -12.48
C LEU A 111 -3.04 7.64 -11.12
N ALA A 112 -3.42 8.31 -10.03
CA ALA A 112 -2.91 8.02 -8.70
C ALA A 112 -3.36 6.64 -8.20
N GLY A 113 -4.61 6.27 -8.48
CA GLY A 113 -5.09 4.91 -8.23
C GLY A 113 -4.31 3.86 -9.03
N ASP A 114 -4.19 4.05 -10.36
CA ASP A 114 -3.42 3.15 -11.23
C ASP A 114 -1.94 3.05 -10.81
N GLY A 115 -1.35 4.18 -10.41
CA GLY A 115 0.00 4.26 -9.91
C GLY A 115 0.19 3.45 -8.63
N LEU A 116 -0.74 3.54 -7.67
CA LEU A 116 -0.70 2.74 -6.43
C LEU A 116 -0.86 1.25 -6.71
N LEU A 117 -1.80 0.88 -7.58
CA LEU A 117 -1.97 -0.52 -7.98
C LEU A 117 -0.68 -1.09 -8.59
N THR A 118 -0.06 -0.35 -9.50
CA THR A 118 1.21 -0.75 -10.14
C THR A 118 2.34 -0.82 -9.12
N SER A 119 2.44 0.17 -8.21
CA SER A 119 3.46 0.22 -7.16
C SER A 119 3.35 -0.94 -6.17
N ALA A 120 2.14 -1.47 -5.93
CA ALA A 120 1.97 -2.66 -5.10
C ALA A 120 2.72 -3.87 -5.68
N PHE A 121 2.56 -4.12 -6.98
CA PHE A 121 3.28 -5.21 -7.64
C PHE A 121 4.78 -4.93 -7.77
N GLU A 122 5.17 -3.67 -7.98
CA GLU A 122 6.58 -3.27 -7.99
C GLU A 122 7.26 -3.54 -6.65
N ALA A 123 6.62 -3.19 -5.52
CA ALA A 123 7.13 -3.46 -4.18
C ALA A 123 7.37 -4.96 -3.93
N MET A 124 6.38 -5.80 -4.27
CA MET A 124 6.51 -7.25 -4.14
C MET A 124 7.58 -7.84 -5.06
N ASN A 125 7.67 -7.36 -6.30
CA ASN A 125 8.68 -7.83 -7.27
C ASN A 125 10.10 -7.42 -6.85
N LYS A 126 10.30 -6.21 -6.31
CA LYS A 126 11.60 -5.77 -5.77
C LYS A 126 12.06 -6.68 -4.63
N ASP A 127 11.15 -7.08 -3.72
CA ASP A 127 11.48 -8.08 -2.68
C ASP A 127 11.88 -9.43 -3.30
N MET A 128 11.16 -9.92 -4.30
CA MET A 128 11.49 -11.19 -4.97
C MET A 128 12.89 -11.20 -5.59
N LEU A 129 13.36 -10.08 -6.13
CA LEU A 129 14.70 -9.95 -6.71
C LEU A 129 15.82 -10.20 -5.70
N LEU A 130 15.58 -10.02 -4.40
CA LEU A 130 16.55 -10.31 -3.33
C LEU A 130 16.80 -11.81 -3.13
N TYR A 131 15.97 -12.68 -3.72
CA TYR A 131 15.98 -14.13 -3.48
C TYR A 131 16.20 -14.97 -4.74
N LEU A 132 16.74 -14.39 -5.82
CA LEU A 132 17.00 -15.09 -7.09
C LEU A 132 17.90 -16.32 -6.91
N ASP A 133 18.87 -16.24 -5.98
CA ASP A 133 19.80 -17.34 -5.67
C ASP A 133 19.25 -18.34 -4.63
N THR A 134 18.00 -18.15 -4.19
CA THR A 134 17.36 -19.00 -3.18
C THR A 134 15.97 -19.46 -3.66
N PRO A 135 15.90 -20.49 -4.53
CA PRO A 135 14.67 -20.89 -5.24
C PRO A 135 13.47 -21.19 -4.32
N GLU A 136 13.71 -21.75 -3.13
CA GLU A 136 12.63 -22.05 -2.18
C GLU A 136 12.00 -20.76 -1.63
N LEU A 137 12.81 -19.78 -1.26
CA LEU A 137 12.33 -18.50 -0.77
C LEU A 137 11.65 -17.69 -1.88
N LEU A 138 12.25 -17.67 -3.07
CA LEU A 138 11.64 -17.06 -4.24
C LEU A 138 10.25 -17.65 -4.55
N ASN A 139 10.13 -18.99 -4.54
CA ASN A 139 8.85 -19.66 -4.79
C ASN A 139 7.78 -19.26 -3.75
N ARG A 140 8.14 -19.17 -2.47
CA ARG A 140 7.22 -18.72 -1.42
C ARG A 140 6.72 -17.29 -1.67
N ARG A 141 7.60 -16.38 -2.11
CA ARG A 141 7.27 -14.99 -2.42
C ARG A 141 6.40 -14.84 -3.66
N VAL A 142 6.72 -15.58 -4.71
CA VAL A 142 5.88 -15.62 -5.92
C VAL A 142 4.47 -16.11 -5.59
N ARG A 143 4.35 -17.15 -4.76
CA ARG A 143 3.04 -17.63 -4.30
C ARG A 143 2.31 -16.61 -3.46
N ALA A 144 2.99 -15.92 -2.54
CA ALA A 144 2.39 -14.87 -1.71
C ALA A 144 1.88 -13.69 -2.54
N SER A 145 2.53 -13.38 -3.68
CA SER A 145 2.06 -12.34 -4.61
C SER A 145 0.91 -12.81 -5.49
N TYR A 146 0.79 -14.12 -5.73
CA TYR A 146 -0.27 -14.71 -6.54
C TYR A 146 -1.61 -14.83 -5.78
N GLU A 147 -1.58 -15.19 -4.50
CA GLU A 147 -2.77 -15.35 -3.63
C GLU A 147 -3.41 -14.00 -3.28
#